data_22d1ca5bbd32621bad92670c56a13d8f
#
_entry.id   22d1ca5bbd32621bad92670c56a13d8f
#
_cell.length_a   1.000
_cell.length_b   1.000
_cell.length_c   1.000
_cell.angle_alpha   90.00
_cell.angle_beta   90.00
_cell.angle_gamma   90.00
#
_symmetry.space_group_name_H-M   'P 1'
#
loop_
_entity.id
_entity.type
_entity.pdbx_description
1 polymer ?
#
loop_
_entity_poly.entity_id
_entity_poly.type
_entity_poly.pdbx_seq_one_letter_code
_entity_poly.pdbx_strand_id
1 'polypeptide(L)'
;MGKIWQFFDYYPDESGCPIRDWYKAQTVEVQARFDATVDTLEITEDWENPQLRSFGVLERKPEHAGLSQVKFYVLGKNAKKTHYRAVGRWRKEAKEFIFLTGFKKDGRSPVPPNALDEAARLLKALEEQRGEIHEHNLEETEG
;
A
#
# COMPACT_ATOMS: atom_id res chain seq x y z
N MET A 1 18.99 13.42 7.06
CA MET A 1 17.66 14.02 6.92
C MET A 1 16.59 13.12 7.45
N GLY A 2 15.64 13.66 8.20
CA GLY A 2 14.54 12.90 8.74
C GLY A 2 13.47 12.57 7.70
N LYS A 3 12.57 11.68 8.07
CA LYS A 3 11.43 11.33 7.24
C LYS A 3 10.45 12.49 7.19
N ILE A 4 9.88 12.72 6.00
CA ILE A 4 8.84 13.73 5.80
C ILE A 4 7.48 13.12 6.04
N TRP A 5 7.29 11.87 5.60
CA TRP A 5 6.03 11.15 5.68
C TRP A 5 6.14 9.97 6.63
N GLN A 6 5.02 9.63 7.26
CA GLN A 6 4.94 8.48 8.16
C GLN A 6 3.95 7.46 7.62
N PHE A 7 4.35 6.19 7.59
CA PHE A 7 3.50 5.09 7.16
C PHE A 7 3.00 4.30 8.36
N PHE A 8 1.77 3.82 8.23
CA PHE A 8 1.12 2.99 9.24
C PHE A 8 0.52 1.75 8.59
N ASP A 9 0.33 0.71 9.37
CA ASP A 9 -0.35 -0.51 8.95
C ASP A 9 -1.65 -0.64 9.71
N TYR A 10 -2.73 -1.01 9.01
CA TYR A 10 -4.06 -1.12 9.60
C TYR A 10 -4.35 -2.54 10.07
N TYR A 11 -4.81 -2.64 11.32
CA TYR A 11 -5.24 -3.89 11.96
C TYR A 11 -6.75 -3.78 12.20
N PRO A 12 -7.58 -4.31 11.28
CA PRO A 12 -9.04 -4.13 11.40
C PRO A 12 -9.64 -4.81 12.62
N ASP A 13 -9.01 -5.92 13.08
CA ASP A 13 -9.44 -6.66 14.26
C ASP A 13 -8.29 -7.52 14.77
N GLU A 14 -8.58 -8.39 15.73
CA GLU A 14 -7.57 -9.26 16.32
C GLU A 14 -7.07 -10.36 15.37
N SER A 15 -7.77 -10.59 14.25
CA SER A 15 -7.39 -11.67 13.32
C SER A 15 -6.15 -11.34 12.50
N GLY A 16 -5.73 -10.08 12.45
CA GLY A 16 -4.48 -9.73 11.82
C GLY A 16 -4.47 -8.45 11.03
N CYS A 17 -3.47 -8.35 10.17
CA CYS A 17 -3.15 -7.18 9.39
C CYS A 17 -3.07 -7.56 7.91
N PRO A 18 -4.06 -7.20 7.07
CA PRO A 18 -4.06 -7.62 5.67
C PRO A 18 -2.83 -7.21 4.87
N ILE A 19 -2.29 -6.01 5.10
CA ILE A 19 -1.07 -5.60 4.38
C ILE A 19 0.12 -6.47 4.78
N ARG A 20 0.22 -6.85 6.05
CA ARG A 20 1.27 -7.75 6.52
C ARG A 20 1.13 -9.13 5.89
N ASP A 21 -0.09 -9.66 5.87
CA ASP A 21 -0.35 -10.98 5.27
C ASP A 21 0.04 -10.97 3.80
N TRP A 22 -0.35 -9.91 3.07
CA TRP A 22 0.04 -9.74 1.68
C TRP A 22 1.57 -9.71 1.53
N TYR A 23 2.24 -8.90 2.33
CA TYR A 23 3.69 -8.74 2.27
C TYR A 23 4.41 -10.07 2.53
N LYS A 24 4.00 -10.78 3.57
CA LYS A 24 4.65 -12.05 3.92
C LYS A 24 4.43 -13.15 2.89
N ALA A 25 3.40 -13.05 2.09
CA ALA A 25 3.13 -14.00 1.01
C ALA A 25 3.99 -13.74 -0.23
N GLN A 26 4.72 -12.64 -0.27
CA GLN A 26 5.52 -12.25 -1.43
C GLN A 26 6.93 -12.86 -1.37
N THR A 27 7.58 -12.90 -2.54
CA THR A 27 9.00 -13.29 -2.60
C THR A 27 9.87 -12.21 -1.94
N VAL A 28 11.09 -12.58 -1.57
CA VAL A 28 12.06 -11.64 -1.02
C VAL A 28 12.29 -10.46 -1.96
N GLU A 29 12.32 -10.72 -3.26
CA GLU A 29 12.52 -9.67 -4.26
C GLU A 29 11.38 -8.66 -4.26
N VAL A 30 10.13 -9.11 -4.20
CA VAL A 30 8.98 -8.22 -4.13
C VAL A 30 8.99 -7.43 -2.84
N GLN A 31 9.29 -8.07 -1.72
CA GLN A 31 9.38 -7.41 -0.42
C GLN A 31 10.44 -6.30 -0.44
N ALA A 32 11.61 -6.60 -1.00
CA ALA A 32 12.71 -5.63 -1.07
C ALA A 32 12.33 -4.41 -1.92
N ARG A 33 11.63 -4.64 -3.04
CA ARG A 33 11.18 -3.55 -3.91
C ARG A 33 10.12 -2.69 -3.23
N PHE A 34 9.20 -3.32 -2.51
CA PHE A 34 8.21 -2.60 -1.72
C PHE A 34 8.89 -1.73 -0.67
N ASP A 35 9.81 -2.31 0.10
CA ASP A 35 10.52 -1.60 1.15
C ASP A 35 11.31 -0.40 0.59
N ALA A 36 11.99 -0.59 -0.53
CA ALA A 36 12.76 0.50 -1.16
C ALA A 36 11.83 1.63 -1.64
N THR A 37 10.65 1.27 -2.14
CA THR A 37 9.67 2.26 -2.60
C THR A 37 9.14 3.07 -1.43
N VAL A 38 8.82 2.43 -0.32
CA VAL A 38 8.38 3.10 0.90
C VAL A 38 9.46 4.04 1.41
N ASP A 39 10.70 3.56 1.49
CA ASP A 39 11.84 4.38 1.95
C ASP A 39 11.98 5.65 1.10
N THR A 40 11.85 5.52 -0.20
CA THR A 40 11.93 6.66 -1.12
C THR A 40 10.79 7.65 -0.89
N LEU A 41 9.57 7.13 -0.72
CA LEU A 41 8.40 8.00 -0.49
C LEU A 41 8.50 8.73 0.84
N GLU A 42 9.07 8.10 1.87
CA GLU A 42 9.21 8.73 3.18
C GLU A 42 10.00 10.03 3.15
N ILE A 43 10.92 10.15 2.20
CA ILE A 43 11.78 11.33 2.06
C ILE A 43 11.42 12.18 0.83
N THR A 44 10.35 11.86 0.13
CA THR A 44 9.89 12.61 -1.05
C THR A 44 8.83 13.61 -0.61
N GLU A 45 9.13 14.90 -0.77
CA GLU A 45 8.22 15.94 -0.30
C GLU A 45 6.89 15.96 -1.08
N ASP A 46 6.96 15.96 -2.40
CA ASP A 46 5.78 16.11 -3.26
C ASP A 46 5.40 14.79 -3.95
N TRP A 47 4.39 14.12 -3.40
CA TRP A 47 3.88 12.88 -3.98
C TRP A 47 2.97 13.11 -5.19
N GLU A 48 2.52 14.32 -5.39
CA GLU A 48 1.66 14.68 -6.53
C GLU A 48 2.44 15.08 -7.77
N ASN A 49 3.77 15.10 -7.68
CA ASN A 49 4.62 15.38 -8.83
C ASN A 49 4.34 14.38 -9.95
N PRO A 50 3.96 14.85 -11.16
CA PRO A 50 3.63 13.94 -12.28
C PRO A 50 4.76 13.00 -12.68
N GLN A 51 6.00 13.35 -12.35
CA GLN A 51 7.15 12.49 -12.66
C GLN A 51 7.33 11.36 -11.65
N LEU A 52 6.68 11.46 -10.49
CA LEU A 52 6.73 10.40 -9.49
C LEU A 52 5.79 9.28 -9.91
N ARG A 53 6.34 8.08 -10.15
CA ARG A 53 5.59 6.92 -10.63
C ARG A 53 5.14 5.98 -9.52
N SER A 54 5.58 6.24 -8.29
CA SER A 54 5.37 5.34 -7.16
C SER A 54 4.09 5.59 -6.38
N PHE A 55 3.31 6.58 -6.77
CA PHE A 55 2.09 6.95 -6.04
C PHE A 55 0.98 7.35 -7.00
N GLY A 56 -0.26 7.04 -6.62
CA GLY A 56 -1.43 7.47 -7.37
C GLY A 56 -2.68 7.45 -6.52
N VAL A 57 -3.66 8.25 -6.93
CA VAL A 57 -4.97 8.32 -6.27
C VAL A 57 -5.98 7.52 -7.09
N LEU A 58 -6.84 6.76 -6.41
CA LEU A 58 -7.86 5.94 -7.05
C LEU A 58 -9.21 6.66 -6.98
N GLU A 59 -9.61 7.31 -8.08
CA GLU A 59 -10.84 8.10 -8.12
C GLU A 59 -11.82 7.67 -9.19
N ARG A 60 -11.50 6.63 -9.96
CA ARG A 60 -12.32 6.26 -11.12
C ARG A 60 -13.71 5.75 -10.78
N LYS A 61 -13.89 5.17 -9.60
CA LYS A 61 -15.19 4.63 -9.16
C LYS A 61 -15.54 5.22 -7.82
N PRO A 62 -16.80 5.64 -7.63
CA PRO A 62 -17.22 6.20 -6.34
C PRO A 62 -16.96 5.29 -5.15
N GLU A 63 -17.11 3.97 -5.31
CA GLU A 63 -16.88 3.02 -4.25
C GLU A 63 -15.41 2.90 -3.84
N HIS A 64 -14.49 3.45 -4.66
CA HIS A 64 -13.06 3.47 -4.34
C HIS A 64 -12.59 4.86 -3.92
N ALA A 65 -13.51 5.79 -3.72
CA ALA A 65 -13.14 7.14 -3.28
C ALA A 65 -12.40 7.10 -1.95
N GLY A 66 -11.35 7.88 -1.86
CA GLY A 66 -10.52 7.94 -0.65
C GLY A 66 -9.36 6.94 -0.64
N LEU A 67 -9.31 6.04 -1.60
CA LEU A 67 -8.18 5.11 -1.72
C LEU A 67 -7.05 5.73 -2.54
N SER A 68 -5.84 5.47 -2.09
CA SER A 68 -4.62 5.81 -2.83
C SER A 68 -3.72 4.59 -2.86
N GLN A 69 -2.70 4.62 -3.70
CA GLN A 69 -1.86 3.44 -3.88
C GLN A 69 -0.40 3.79 -4.03
N VAL A 70 0.43 2.97 -3.41
CA VAL A 70 1.87 2.92 -3.65
C VAL A 70 2.09 1.92 -4.77
N LYS A 71 2.85 2.30 -5.79
CA LYS A 71 3.04 1.52 -7.01
C LYS A 71 4.50 1.14 -7.18
N PHE A 72 4.75 -0.09 -7.51
CA PHE A 72 6.10 -0.55 -7.86
C PHE A 72 6.02 -1.75 -8.78
N TYR A 73 7.15 -2.10 -9.37
CA TYR A 73 7.23 -3.29 -10.23
C TYR A 73 8.51 -4.05 -9.95
N VAL A 74 8.50 -5.32 -10.34
CA VAL A 74 9.65 -6.20 -10.28
C VAL A 74 9.91 -6.73 -11.68
N LEU A 75 11.18 -6.79 -12.08
CA LEU A 75 11.56 -7.35 -13.37
C LEU A 75 11.72 -8.85 -13.23
N GLY A 76 10.94 -9.58 -14.02
CA GLY A 76 11.06 -11.03 -14.12
C GLY A 76 11.98 -11.44 -15.27
N LYS A 77 11.91 -12.72 -15.63
CA LYS A 77 12.64 -13.26 -16.79
C LYS A 77 12.23 -12.51 -18.04
N ASN A 78 13.19 -12.31 -18.96
CA ASN A 78 12.98 -11.58 -20.21
C ASN A 78 12.61 -10.12 -20.01
N ALA A 79 13.04 -9.52 -18.89
CA ALA A 79 12.79 -8.12 -18.55
C ALA A 79 11.29 -7.76 -18.51
N LYS A 80 10.42 -8.75 -18.29
CA LYS A 80 8.99 -8.51 -18.16
C LYS A 80 8.70 -7.90 -16.80
N LYS A 81 7.95 -6.79 -16.78
CA LYS A 81 7.55 -6.12 -15.55
C LYS A 81 6.30 -6.77 -14.96
N THR A 82 6.35 -7.09 -13.68
CA THR A 82 5.17 -7.45 -12.91
C THR A 82 4.87 -6.31 -11.96
N HIS A 83 3.66 -5.77 -12.04
CA HIS A 83 3.26 -4.60 -11.28
C HIS A 83 2.52 -4.98 -10.00
N TYR A 84 2.83 -4.27 -8.94
CA TYR A 84 2.22 -4.47 -7.61
C TYR A 84 1.67 -3.15 -7.10
N ARG A 85 0.66 -3.25 -6.26
CA ARG A 85 0.01 -2.08 -5.64
C ARG A 85 -0.17 -2.34 -4.15
N ALA A 86 0.20 -1.37 -3.33
CA ALA A 86 -0.14 -1.37 -1.91
C ALA A 86 -1.11 -0.22 -1.71
N VAL A 87 -2.34 -0.55 -1.36
CA VAL A 87 -3.46 0.39 -1.33
C VAL A 87 -3.73 0.85 0.09
N GLY A 88 -4.04 2.11 0.26
CA GLY A 88 -4.31 2.64 1.57
C GLY A 88 -5.01 3.98 1.57
N ARG A 89 -5.00 4.60 2.73
CA ARG A 89 -5.57 5.92 2.97
C ARG A 89 -4.44 6.94 3.06
N TRP A 90 -4.44 7.91 2.15
CA TRP A 90 -3.48 9.01 2.16
C TRP A 90 -4.06 10.18 2.95
N ARG A 91 -3.39 10.56 4.01
CA ARG A 91 -3.74 11.72 4.82
C ARG A 91 -2.72 12.81 4.56
N LYS A 92 -2.91 13.52 3.47
CA LYS A 92 -1.96 14.51 2.98
C LYS A 92 -1.64 15.58 4.02
N GLU A 93 -2.64 16.11 4.69
CA GLU A 93 -2.46 17.20 5.65
C GLU A 93 -1.65 16.77 6.87
N ALA A 94 -1.80 15.51 7.27
CA ALA A 94 -1.06 14.97 8.40
C ALA A 94 0.28 14.36 7.96
N LYS A 95 0.55 14.29 6.65
CA LYS A 95 1.72 13.64 6.07
C LYS A 95 1.82 12.18 6.49
N GLU A 96 0.70 11.46 6.33
CA GLU A 96 0.58 10.06 6.71
C GLU A 96 -0.03 9.23 5.60
N PHE A 97 0.36 7.97 5.55
CA PHE A 97 -0.26 6.97 4.68
C PHE A 97 -0.51 5.70 5.49
N ILE A 98 -1.75 5.22 5.46
CA ILE A 98 -2.15 4.02 6.20
C ILE A 98 -2.38 2.90 5.19
N PHE A 99 -1.53 1.87 5.23
CA PHE A 99 -1.69 0.70 4.37
C PHE A 99 -2.88 -0.14 4.79
N LEU A 100 -3.70 -0.54 3.82
CA LEU A 100 -4.85 -1.41 4.04
C LEU A 100 -4.59 -2.82 3.52
N THR A 101 -4.18 -2.95 2.27
CA THR A 101 -3.88 -4.25 1.67
C THR A 101 -3.03 -4.07 0.42
N GLY A 102 -2.61 -5.18 -0.17
CA GLY A 102 -1.83 -5.15 -1.41
C GLY A 102 -2.35 -6.14 -2.43
N PHE A 103 -1.97 -5.95 -3.69
CA PHE A 103 -2.30 -6.89 -4.75
C PHE A 103 -1.32 -6.77 -5.91
N LYS A 104 -1.37 -7.77 -6.79
CA LYS A 104 -0.61 -7.82 -8.03
C LYS A 104 -1.52 -7.44 -9.18
N LYS A 105 -1.00 -6.77 -10.20
CA LYS A 105 -1.75 -6.48 -11.42
C LYS A 105 -1.38 -7.46 -12.50
N ASP A 106 -2.39 -7.98 -13.17
CA ASP A 106 -2.22 -8.76 -14.40
C ASP A 106 -2.87 -7.92 -15.51
N GLY A 107 -2.00 -7.28 -16.31
CA GLY A 107 -2.48 -6.29 -17.26
C GLY A 107 -3.16 -5.13 -16.54
N ARG A 108 -4.45 -4.92 -16.81
CA ARG A 108 -5.23 -3.85 -16.17
C ARG A 108 -6.04 -4.32 -14.98
N SER A 109 -6.01 -5.62 -14.69
CA SER A 109 -6.86 -6.21 -13.67
C SER A 109 -6.09 -6.52 -12.40
N PRO A 110 -6.68 -6.27 -11.22
CA PRO A 110 -6.07 -6.70 -9.96
C PRO A 110 -6.17 -8.22 -9.80
N VAL A 111 -5.20 -8.79 -9.08
CA VAL A 111 -5.22 -10.20 -8.68
C VAL A 111 -5.02 -10.26 -7.17
N PRO A 112 -6.01 -10.67 -6.41
CA PRO A 112 -7.33 -11.20 -6.84
C PRO A 112 -8.25 -10.10 -7.38
N PRO A 113 -9.28 -10.47 -8.20
CA PRO A 113 -10.15 -9.47 -8.84
C PRO A 113 -10.91 -8.56 -7.89
N ASN A 114 -11.18 -9.01 -6.68
CA ASN A 114 -11.91 -8.24 -5.66
C ASN A 114 -11.00 -7.40 -4.75
N ALA A 115 -9.70 -7.26 -5.11
CA ALA A 115 -8.74 -6.59 -4.24
C ALA A 115 -9.14 -5.15 -3.87
N LEU A 116 -9.66 -4.38 -4.84
CA LEU A 116 -10.07 -3.00 -4.58
C LEU A 116 -11.34 -2.91 -3.76
N ASP A 117 -12.26 -3.86 -3.93
CA ASP A 117 -13.47 -3.92 -3.10
C ASP A 117 -13.11 -4.25 -1.65
N GLU A 118 -12.15 -5.15 -1.46
CA GLU A 118 -11.63 -5.47 -0.13
C GLU A 118 -10.97 -4.25 0.50
N ALA A 119 -10.17 -3.51 -0.28
CA ALA A 119 -9.55 -2.28 0.20
C ALA A 119 -10.60 -1.25 0.60
N ALA A 120 -11.66 -1.10 -0.18
CA ALA A 120 -12.75 -0.17 0.12
C ALA A 120 -13.47 -0.56 1.41
N ARG A 121 -13.68 -1.86 1.63
CA ARG A 121 -14.26 -2.37 2.87
C ARG A 121 -13.40 -2.04 4.08
N LEU A 122 -12.09 -2.23 3.94
CA LEU A 122 -11.14 -1.90 5.00
C LEU A 122 -11.09 -0.40 5.27
N LEU A 123 -11.17 0.43 4.22
CA LEU A 123 -11.21 1.87 4.37
C LEU A 123 -12.44 2.31 5.16
N LYS A 124 -13.59 1.73 4.86
CA LYS A 124 -14.82 2.04 5.58
C LYS A 124 -14.67 1.71 7.06
N ALA A 125 -14.11 0.55 7.38
CA ALA A 125 -13.87 0.15 8.77
C ALA A 125 -12.94 1.12 9.48
N LEU A 126 -11.87 1.54 8.80
CA LEU A 126 -10.91 2.50 9.33
C LEU A 126 -11.60 3.85 9.62
N GLU A 127 -12.42 4.34 8.68
CA GLU A 127 -13.10 5.61 8.83
C GLU A 127 -14.18 5.57 9.91
N GLU A 128 -14.72 4.39 10.20
CA GLU A 128 -15.63 4.16 11.32
C GLU A 128 -14.89 3.95 12.63
N GLN A 129 -13.59 4.14 12.63
CA GLN A 129 -12.72 4.02 13.80
C GLN A 129 -12.70 2.61 14.41
N ARG A 130 -12.92 1.59 13.58
CA ARG A 130 -12.78 0.21 13.99
C ARG A 130 -11.33 -0.23 13.82
N GLY A 131 -10.86 -1.11 14.70
CA GLY A 131 -9.50 -1.60 14.64
C GLY A 131 -8.47 -0.59 15.11
N GLU A 132 -7.22 -0.82 14.75
CA GLU A 132 -6.10 0.00 15.17
C GLU A 132 -5.14 0.25 14.03
N ILE A 133 -4.36 1.32 14.12
CA ILE A 133 -3.22 1.55 13.24
C ILE A 133 -1.95 1.47 14.08
N HIS A 134 -0.92 0.88 13.50
CA HIS A 134 0.40 0.78 14.12
C HIS A 134 1.45 1.32 13.15
N GLU A 135 2.53 1.84 13.69
CA GLU A 135 3.65 2.30 12.89
C GLU A 135 4.09 1.17 11.93
N HIS A 136 4.35 1.54 10.67
CA HIS A 136 4.68 0.58 9.64
C HIS A 136 5.90 -0.25 9.98
N ASN A 137 5.69 -1.55 10.07
CA ASN A 137 6.76 -2.52 10.30
C ASN A 137 6.26 -3.92 9.95
N LEU A 138 6.44 -4.30 8.67
CA LEU A 138 5.96 -5.59 8.17
C LEU A 138 6.99 -6.71 8.33
N GLU A 139 8.24 -6.37 8.60
CA GLU A 139 9.32 -7.34 8.76
C GLU A 139 9.41 -7.92 10.16
N GLU A 140 8.73 -7.31 11.12
CA GLU A 140 8.79 -7.79 12.48
C GLU A 140 8.20 -9.18 12.57
N THR A 141 9.05 -10.12 12.94
CA THR A 141 8.62 -11.46 13.29
C THR A 141 8.32 -11.46 14.79
N GLU A 142 7.16 -11.95 15.16
CA GLU A 142 6.87 -12.17 16.56
C GLU A 142 7.86 -13.21 17.06
N GLY A 143 8.80 -12.72 17.82
CA GLY A 143 9.77 -13.58 18.47
C GLY A 143 9.17 -14.30 19.64
#